data_1a00626d280868c02ac49b380e676c1b
#
_entry.id   1a00626d280868c02ac49b380e676c1b
#
_cell.length_a   1.000
_cell.length_b   1.000
_cell.length_c   1.000
_cell.angle_alpha   90.00
_cell.angle_beta   90.00
_cell.angle_gamma   90.00
#
_symmetry.space_group_name_H-M   'P 1'
#
loop_
_entity.id
_entity.type
_entity.pdbx_description
1 polymer ?
#
loop_
_entity_poly.entity_id
_entity_poly.type
_entity_poly.pdbx_seq_one_letter_code
_entity_poly.pdbx_strand_id
1 'polypeptide(L)'
;MKIGLSTYSLAGAFRSGILDFPSIVTKIAEFGGEHVEVVPLGSDFTVDTEMVDKVLKAAKDANIPLSSYTFGANFLLNGDGTDRNAEQVKEEIARVKRHIDVAAKLGVPFARHDAGSRPVQNTLVEQFDKDLPLLADACGEVADYAAQYGITTAIENHGRHIQGKERVRRLVLAVDRVNFRSFIDVGNVCGIDEDPIGIVRDNADICCMYHFKDNYLRKYVPDPENWSPTSHGNYVKGSITGYGDLDLRTIVAVIKQGGFDGFVSIEFEGREESLFAAKRSLDNVKRLFRS
;
A
#
# COMPACT_ATOMS: atom_id res chain seq x y z
N MET A 1 7.84 6.14 -16.05
CA MET A 1 6.92 5.93 -14.90
C MET A 1 5.47 6.06 -15.34
N LYS A 2 4.57 5.21 -14.86
CA LYS A 2 3.12 5.29 -15.07
C LYS A 2 2.44 5.72 -13.79
N ILE A 3 1.54 6.72 -13.87
CA ILE A 3 0.90 7.31 -12.70
C ILE A 3 -0.59 6.98 -12.72
N GLY A 4 -1.06 6.31 -11.67
CA GLY A 4 -2.45 5.87 -11.53
C GLY A 4 -2.98 6.05 -10.12
N LEU A 5 -4.08 5.37 -9.86
CA LEU A 5 -4.78 5.44 -8.60
C LEU A 5 -4.98 4.02 -8.01
N SER A 6 -4.87 3.91 -6.70
CA SER A 6 -5.46 2.81 -5.96
C SER A 6 -6.99 2.95 -5.94
N THR A 7 -7.71 1.85 -6.09
CA THR A 7 -9.17 1.82 -5.91
C THR A 7 -9.56 2.34 -4.53
N TYR A 8 -8.66 2.25 -3.55
CA TYR A 8 -8.84 2.80 -2.21
C TYR A 8 -9.08 4.32 -2.21
N SER A 9 -8.49 5.06 -3.14
CA SER A 9 -8.72 6.51 -3.31
C SER A 9 -10.19 6.88 -3.57
N LEU A 10 -10.98 5.93 -4.06
CA LEU A 10 -12.42 6.09 -4.34
C LEU A 10 -13.31 5.33 -3.34
N ALA A 11 -12.74 4.88 -2.21
CA ALA A 11 -13.49 4.15 -1.18
C ALA A 11 -14.66 4.95 -0.61
N GLY A 12 -14.59 6.28 -0.55
CA GLY A 12 -15.69 7.15 -0.15
C GLY A 12 -16.89 7.05 -1.10
N ALA A 13 -16.66 7.12 -2.41
CA ALA A 13 -17.71 6.97 -3.43
C ALA A 13 -18.29 5.55 -3.45
N PHE A 14 -17.46 4.53 -3.21
CA PHE A 14 -17.91 3.15 -3.08
C PHE A 14 -18.82 2.95 -1.86
N ARG A 15 -18.39 3.37 -0.66
CA ARG A 15 -19.15 3.22 0.58
C ARG A 15 -20.47 3.99 0.57
N SER A 16 -20.54 5.11 -0.14
CA SER A 16 -21.78 5.88 -0.31
C SER A 16 -22.70 5.35 -1.42
N GLY A 17 -22.31 4.29 -2.13
CA GLY A 17 -23.07 3.71 -3.22
C GLY A 17 -23.10 4.54 -4.50
N ILE A 18 -22.26 5.56 -4.63
CA ILE A 18 -22.12 6.37 -5.86
C ILE A 18 -21.46 5.54 -6.97
N LEU A 19 -20.49 4.70 -6.62
CA LEU A 19 -19.82 3.78 -7.53
C LEU A 19 -19.91 2.35 -7.01
N ASP A 20 -20.12 1.39 -7.88
CA ASP A 20 -19.79 -0.02 -7.62
C ASP A 20 -18.32 -0.29 -7.94
N PHE A 21 -17.82 -1.46 -7.57
CA PHE A 21 -16.39 -1.74 -7.69
C PHE A 21 -15.88 -1.70 -9.15
N PRO A 22 -16.54 -2.32 -10.15
CA PRO A 22 -16.13 -2.20 -11.56
C PRO A 22 -16.12 -0.76 -12.07
N SER A 23 -17.10 0.06 -11.64
CA SER A 23 -17.19 1.48 -12.03
C SER A 23 -16.02 2.31 -11.49
N ILE A 24 -15.39 1.91 -10.37
CA ILE A 24 -14.16 2.55 -9.88
C ILE A 24 -13.04 2.43 -10.91
N VAL A 25 -12.86 1.24 -11.49
CA VAL A 25 -11.81 0.99 -12.51
C VAL A 25 -12.02 1.89 -13.72
N THR A 26 -13.26 1.96 -14.22
CA THR A 26 -13.64 2.84 -15.32
C THR A 26 -13.41 4.32 -14.97
N LYS A 27 -13.79 4.71 -13.76
CA LYS A 27 -13.63 6.10 -13.28
C LYS A 27 -12.15 6.52 -13.19
N ILE A 28 -11.26 5.63 -12.77
CA ILE A 28 -9.82 5.90 -12.77
C ILE A 28 -9.31 6.15 -14.19
N ALA A 29 -9.75 5.37 -15.16
CA ALA A 29 -9.42 5.60 -16.58
C ALA A 29 -9.98 6.94 -17.09
N GLU A 30 -11.24 7.28 -16.78
CA GLU A 30 -11.85 8.57 -17.11
C GLU A 30 -11.10 9.77 -16.52
N PHE A 31 -10.54 9.61 -15.31
CA PHE A 31 -9.70 10.62 -14.68
C PHE A 31 -8.34 10.77 -15.37
N GLY A 32 -8.00 9.86 -16.27
CA GLY A 32 -6.73 9.82 -16.99
C GLY A 32 -5.66 9.06 -16.22
N GLY A 33 -6.03 8.16 -15.31
CA GLY A 33 -5.08 7.21 -14.69
C GLY A 33 -4.40 6.35 -15.76
N GLU A 34 -3.15 6.02 -15.56
CA GLU A 34 -2.36 5.21 -16.51
C GLU A 34 -2.27 3.74 -16.07
N HIS A 35 -2.76 3.43 -14.88
CA HIS A 35 -2.96 2.10 -14.32
C HIS A 35 -3.95 2.16 -13.15
N VAL A 36 -4.42 0.98 -12.73
CA VAL A 36 -5.23 0.80 -11.52
C VAL A 36 -4.51 -0.16 -10.58
N GLU A 37 -4.37 0.20 -9.33
CA GLU A 37 -4.08 -0.70 -8.25
C GLU A 37 -5.39 -1.18 -7.62
N VAL A 38 -5.53 -2.50 -7.45
CA VAL A 38 -6.75 -3.13 -6.98
C VAL A 38 -6.66 -3.41 -5.47
N VAL A 39 -7.46 -2.69 -4.68
CA VAL A 39 -7.70 -2.94 -3.25
C VAL A 39 -9.18 -3.33 -3.10
N PRO A 40 -9.54 -4.49 -2.57
CA PRO A 40 -10.90 -5.05 -2.67
C PRO A 40 -11.97 -4.44 -1.75
N LEU A 41 -11.75 -3.29 -1.16
CA LEU A 41 -12.71 -2.41 -0.43
C LEU A 41 -13.79 -3.13 0.41
N GLY A 42 -13.42 -4.24 1.09
CA GLY A 42 -14.33 -5.01 1.95
C GLY A 42 -14.93 -6.26 1.28
N SER A 43 -14.68 -6.51 0.00
CA SER A 43 -14.98 -7.78 -0.66
C SER A 43 -13.84 -8.77 -0.48
N ASP A 44 -14.15 -10.05 -0.38
CA ASP A 44 -13.12 -11.11 -0.40
C ASP A 44 -13.05 -11.74 -1.81
N PHE A 45 -12.08 -11.31 -2.60
CA PHE A 45 -11.88 -11.79 -3.97
C PHE A 45 -11.44 -13.26 -4.05
N THR A 46 -11.04 -13.86 -2.94
CA THR A 46 -10.78 -15.31 -2.89
C THR A 46 -12.06 -16.14 -2.91
N VAL A 47 -13.19 -15.53 -2.57
CA VAL A 47 -14.53 -16.11 -2.55
C VAL A 47 -15.37 -15.54 -3.68
N ASP A 48 -15.38 -14.23 -3.85
CA ASP A 48 -16.14 -13.51 -4.89
C ASP A 48 -15.36 -13.47 -6.23
N THR A 49 -15.27 -14.65 -6.85
CA THR A 49 -14.56 -14.79 -8.14
C THR A 49 -15.28 -14.10 -9.29
N GLU A 50 -16.60 -13.86 -9.19
CA GLU A 50 -17.39 -13.13 -10.17
C GLU A 50 -16.99 -11.63 -10.18
N MET A 51 -16.71 -11.07 -9.00
CA MET A 51 -16.21 -9.69 -8.91
C MET A 51 -14.85 -9.55 -9.59
N VAL A 52 -13.96 -10.53 -9.46
CA VAL A 52 -12.67 -10.53 -10.17
C VAL A 52 -12.87 -10.46 -11.68
N ASP A 53 -13.83 -11.24 -12.22
CA ASP A 53 -14.14 -11.23 -13.65
C ASP A 53 -14.74 -9.88 -14.11
N LYS A 54 -15.58 -9.24 -13.28
CA LYS A 54 -16.13 -7.90 -13.53
C LYS A 54 -15.02 -6.83 -13.54
N VAL A 55 -14.06 -6.92 -12.62
CA VAL A 55 -12.90 -6.01 -12.57
C VAL A 55 -12.05 -6.15 -13.84
N LEU A 56 -11.76 -7.38 -14.25
CA LEU A 56 -11.01 -7.65 -15.49
C LEU A 56 -11.73 -7.11 -16.71
N LYS A 57 -13.05 -7.32 -16.78
CA LYS A 57 -13.87 -6.78 -17.88
C LYS A 57 -13.83 -5.25 -17.90
N ALA A 58 -14.01 -4.59 -16.77
CA ALA A 58 -13.98 -3.14 -16.67
C ALA A 58 -12.61 -2.56 -17.09
N ALA A 59 -11.51 -3.19 -16.65
CA ALA A 59 -10.16 -2.79 -17.03
C ALA A 59 -9.90 -2.94 -18.54
N LYS A 60 -10.36 -4.06 -19.11
CA LYS A 60 -10.29 -4.30 -20.58
C LYS A 60 -11.10 -3.29 -21.36
N ASP A 61 -12.36 -3.06 -20.98
CA ASP A 61 -13.27 -2.12 -21.68
C ASP A 61 -12.75 -0.68 -21.61
N ALA A 62 -12.15 -0.30 -20.47
CA ALA A 62 -11.52 1.00 -20.27
C ALA A 62 -10.10 1.11 -20.85
N ASN A 63 -9.55 0.04 -21.40
CA ASN A 63 -8.18 -0.07 -21.91
C ASN A 63 -7.12 0.44 -20.90
N ILE A 64 -7.25 0.05 -19.62
CA ILE A 64 -6.36 0.44 -18.55
C ILE A 64 -5.72 -0.80 -17.90
N PRO A 65 -4.38 -0.84 -17.73
CA PRO A 65 -3.72 -1.97 -17.09
C PRO A 65 -3.97 -1.97 -15.57
N LEU A 66 -4.05 -3.16 -14.99
CA LEU A 66 -3.95 -3.38 -13.55
C LEU A 66 -2.48 -3.51 -13.17
N SER A 67 -2.02 -2.79 -12.15
CA SER A 67 -0.61 -2.77 -11.74
C SER A 67 -0.31 -3.71 -10.57
N SER A 68 -1.24 -3.83 -9.65
CA SER A 68 -1.07 -4.59 -8.42
C SER A 68 -2.40 -5.00 -7.81
N TYR A 69 -2.34 -6.03 -6.98
CA TYR A 69 -3.41 -6.43 -6.07
C TYR A 69 -2.92 -6.29 -4.64
N THR A 70 -3.64 -5.50 -3.84
CA THR A 70 -3.24 -5.14 -2.48
C THR A 70 -4.26 -5.66 -1.48
N PHE A 71 -3.79 -6.40 -0.46
CA PHE A 71 -4.64 -7.02 0.55
C PHE A 71 -3.92 -7.13 1.91
N GLY A 72 -4.71 -7.25 2.98
CA GLY A 72 -4.17 -7.38 4.34
C GLY A 72 -3.71 -8.81 4.68
N ALA A 73 -2.66 -8.90 5.50
CA ALA A 73 -2.20 -10.13 6.15
C ALA A 73 -1.63 -9.82 7.53
N ASN A 74 -1.66 -10.79 8.43
CA ASN A 74 -1.00 -10.67 9.73
C ASN A 74 -0.50 -12.04 10.19
N PHE A 75 0.80 -12.29 10.03
CA PHE A 75 1.41 -13.55 10.45
C PHE A 75 1.68 -13.60 11.96
N LEU A 76 1.56 -12.47 12.68
CA LEU A 76 1.87 -12.36 14.11
C LEU A 76 0.65 -12.58 14.99
N LEU A 77 -0.48 -11.94 14.68
CA LEU A 77 -1.63 -11.87 15.55
C LEU A 77 -2.90 -12.46 14.93
N ASN A 78 -3.70 -13.09 15.77
CA ASN A 78 -5.10 -13.42 15.48
C ASN A 78 -5.98 -12.17 15.51
N GLY A 79 -7.22 -12.29 15.03
CA GLY A 79 -8.19 -11.20 15.03
C GLY A 79 -8.58 -10.69 16.43
N ASP A 80 -8.38 -11.51 17.49
CA ASP A 80 -8.58 -11.13 18.88
C ASP A 80 -7.36 -10.48 19.55
N GLY A 81 -6.25 -10.32 18.78
CA GLY A 81 -5.01 -9.70 19.25
C GLY A 81 -4.04 -10.65 19.99
N THR A 82 -4.34 -11.94 20.06
CA THR A 82 -3.42 -12.95 20.61
C THR A 82 -2.36 -13.34 19.57
N ASP A 83 -1.17 -13.76 20.04
CA ASP A 83 -0.13 -14.28 19.15
C ASP A 83 -0.60 -15.57 18.46
N ARG A 84 -0.29 -15.69 17.15
CA ARG A 84 -0.55 -16.92 16.41
C ARG A 84 0.40 -18.03 16.83
N ASN A 85 -0.15 -19.22 17.01
CA ASN A 85 0.68 -20.43 17.09
C ASN A 85 1.12 -20.89 15.69
N ALA A 86 1.99 -21.90 15.61
CA ALA A 86 2.57 -22.37 14.34
C ALA A 86 1.51 -22.85 13.34
N GLU A 87 0.40 -23.47 13.79
CA GLU A 87 -0.67 -23.92 12.88
C GLU A 87 -1.46 -22.73 12.33
N GLN A 88 -1.80 -21.76 13.17
CA GLN A 88 -2.48 -20.53 12.75
C GLN A 88 -1.63 -19.66 11.80
N VAL A 89 -0.31 -19.69 11.93
CA VAL A 89 0.60 -19.05 10.96
C VAL A 89 0.50 -19.75 9.61
N LYS A 90 0.49 -21.09 9.57
CA LYS A 90 0.31 -21.85 8.32
C LYS A 90 -1.04 -21.59 7.66
N GLU A 91 -2.12 -21.49 8.45
CA GLU A 91 -3.44 -21.15 7.96
C GLU A 91 -3.45 -19.74 7.31
N GLU A 92 -2.79 -18.76 7.95
CA GLU A 92 -2.67 -17.42 7.40
C GLU A 92 -1.84 -17.39 6.11
N ILE A 93 -0.71 -18.13 6.06
CA ILE A 93 0.08 -18.30 4.82
C ILE A 93 -0.79 -18.91 3.72
N ALA A 94 -1.57 -19.95 4.02
CA ALA A 94 -2.48 -20.56 3.06
C ALA A 94 -3.56 -19.59 2.56
N ARG A 95 -4.08 -18.72 3.45
CA ARG A 95 -5.01 -17.64 3.08
C ARG A 95 -4.34 -16.64 2.12
N VAL A 96 -3.13 -16.20 2.44
CA VAL A 96 -2.36 -15.27 1.62
C VAL A 96 -2.07 -15.88 0.24
N LYS A 97 -1.72 -17.17 0.16
CA LYS A 97 -1.53 -17.88 -1.13
C LYS A 97 -2.79 -17.85 -2.00
N ARG A 98 -4.00 -17.99 -1.42
CA ARG A 98 -5.25 -17.82 -2.21
C ARG A 98 -5.39 -16.41 -2.79
N HIS A 99 -4.92 -15.38 -2.09
CA HIS A 99 -4.87 -14.03 -2.66
C HIS A 99 -3.81 -13.90 -3.77
N ILE A 100 -2.71 -14.66 -3.70
CA ILE A 100 -1.76 -14.73 -4.83
C ILE A 100 -2.42 -15.36 -6.07
N ASP A 101 -3.29 -16.37 -5.90
CA ASP A 101 -4.06 -16.93 -7.01
C ASP A 101 -5.01 -15.89 -7.64
N VAL A 102 -5.61 -15.02 -6.81
CA VAL A 102 -6.41 -13.87 -7.29
C VAL A 102 -5.53 -12.90 -8.07
N ALA A 103 -4.34 -12.56 -7.56
CA ALA A 103 -3.39 -11.70 -8.26
C ALA A 103 -3.00 -12.27 -9.63
N ALA A 104 -2.78 -13.60 -9.70
CA ALA A 104 -2.50 -14.32 -10.95
C ALA A 104 -3.69 -14.24 -11.91
N LYS A 105 -4.93 -14.42 -11.43
CA LYS A 105 -6.15 -14.29 -12.23
C LYS A 105 -6.33 -12.85 -12.74
N LEU A 106 -6.02 -11.83 -11.92
CA LEU A 106 -6.03 -10.42 -12.32
C LEU A 106 -4.92 -10.07 -13.33
N GLY A 107 -3.91 -10.93 -13.49
CA GLY A 107 -2.80 -10.71 -14.42
C GLY A 107 -1.87 -9.57 -13.98
N VAL A 108 -1.80 -9.28 -12.68
CA VAL A 108 -0.97 -8.20 -12.15
C VAL A 108 0.47 -8.67 -11.89
N PRO A 109 1.48 -7.82 -12.14
CA PRO A 109 2.88 -8.16 -11.86
C PRO A 109 3.23 -8.12 -10.37
N PHE A 110 2.44 -7.42 -9.56
CA PHE A 110 2.71 -7.23 -8.14
C PHE A 110 1.54 -7.64 -7.26
N ALA A 111 1.85 -8.29 -6.13
CA ALA A 111 0.91 -8.58 -5.06
C ALA A 111 1.46 -7.99 -3.76
N ARG A 112 0.85 -6.91 -3.26
CA ARG A 112 1.22 -6.27 -1.98
C ARG A 112 0.37 -6.86 -0.86
N HIS A 113 1.04 -7.32 0.19
CA HIS A 113 0.37 -7.75 1.42
C HIS A 113 1.04 -7.12 2.65
N ASP A 114 0.28 -6.99 3.74
CA ASP A 114 0.90 -6.76 5.04
C ASP A 114 1.59 -8.03 5.51
N ALA A 115 2.52 -7.93 6.47
CA ALA A 115 3.16 -9.09 7.05
C ALA A 115 2.79 -9.26 8.53
N GLY A 116 2.61 -8.16 9.25
CA GLY A 116 2.22 -8.20 10.64
C GLY A 116 2.02 -6.82 11.24
N SER A 117 1.15 -6.76 12.22
CA SER A 117 0.90 -5.57 13.02
C SER A 117 0.91 -5.94 14.50
N ARG A 118 1.22 -4.96 15.35
CA ARG A 118 1.12 -5.08 16.80
C ARG A 118 0.50 -3.81 17.40
N PRO A 119 -0.13 -3.89 18.58
CA PRO A 119 -0.54 -2.70 19.32
C PRO A 119 0.65 -1.75 19.49
N VAL A 120 0.39 -0.43 19.46
CA VAL A 120 1.44 0.62 19.46
C VAL A 120 2.47 0.44 20.58
N GLN A 121 2.00 0.07 21.79
CA GLN A 121 2.87 -0.19 22.94
C GLN A 121 3.83 -1.37 22.75
N ASN A 122 3.59 -2.23 21.78
CA ASN A 122 4.36 -3.43 21.47
C ASN A 122 5.13 -3.29 20.15
N THR A 123 5.41 -2.07 19.70
CA THR A 123 6.15 -1.81 18.45
C THR A 123 7.60 -1.37 18.70
N LEU A 124 8.16 -1.68 19.86
CA LEU A 124 9.57 -1.43 20.17
C LEU A 124 10.50 -2.25 19.27
N VAL A 125 11.74 -1.82 19.13
CA VAL A 125 12.73 -2.48 18.26
C VAL A 125 13.01 -3.92 18.70
N GLU A 126 13.05 -4.17 20.00
CA GLU A 126 13.26 -5.51 20.57
C GLU A 126 12.12 -6.48 20.22
N GLN A 127 10.89 -5.97 20.08
CA GLN A 127 9.77 -6.79 19.63
C GLN A 127 9.86 -7.08 18.15
N PHE A 128 10.23 -6.09 17.33
CA PHE A 128 10.47 -6.30 15.90
C PHE A 128 11.59 -7.34 15.68
N ASP A 129 12.70 -7.28 16.45
CA ASP A 129 13.78 -8.25 16.36
C ASP A 129 13.35 -9.68 16.67
N LYS A 130 12.41 -9.86 17.61
CA LYS A 130 11.82 -11.17 17.92
C LYS A 130 10.88 -11.67 16.82
N ASP A 131 10.15 -10.76 16.19
CA ASP A 131 9.16 -11.10 15.17
C ASP A 131 9.80 -11.34 13.79
N LEU A 132 10.94 -10.71 13.51
CA LEU A 132 11.59 -10.71 12.21
C LEU A 132 11.82 -12.11 11.60
N PRO A 133 12.31 -13.12 12.34
CA PRO A 133 12.49 -14.46 11.77
C PRO A 133 11.19 -15.08 11.26
N LEU A 134 10.12 -15.03 12.06
CA LEU A 134 8.81 -15.55 11.66
C LEU A 134 8.25 -14.81 10.45
N LEU A 135 8.36 -13.48 10.43
CA LEU A 135 7.91 -12.67 9.30
C LEU A 135 8.70 -13.00 8.03
N ALA A 136 10.03 -13.18 8.15
CA ALA A 136 10.88 -13.52 7.02
C ALA A 136 10.53 -14.89 6.43
N ASP A 137 10.33 -15.89 7.28
CA ASP A 137 9.96 -17.25 6.86
C ASP A 137 8.58 -17.24 6.17
N ALA A 138 7.57 -16.61 6.77
CA ALA A 138 6.22 -16.55 6.22
C ALA A 138 6.16 -15.79 4.88
N CYS A 139 6.80 -14.62 4.81
CA CYS A 139 6.89 -13.85 3.56
C CYS A 139 7.69 -14.61 2.49
N GLY A 140 8.75 -15.32 2.87
CA GLY A 140 9.55 -16.16 1.96
C GLY A 140 8.72 -17.27 1.34
N GLU A 141 7.89 -17.97 2.14
CA GLU A 141 7.01 -19.02 1.66
C GLU A 141 5.93 -18.48 0.69
N VAL A 142 5.42 -17.28 0.95
CA VAL A 142 4.48 -16.61 0.03
C VAL A 142 5.19 -16.20 -1.27
N ALA A 143 6.40 -15.64 -1.19
CA ALA A 143 7.19 -15.25 -2.36
C ALA A 143 7.55 -16.45 -3.23
N ASP A 144 7.97 -17.57 -2.62
CA ASP A 144 8.26 -18.83 -3.31
C ASP A 144 7.00 -19.36 -4.04
N TYR A 145 5.82 -19.26 -3.41
CA TYR A 145 4.55 -19.61 -4.05
C TYR A 145 4.21 -18.69 -5.23
N ALA A 146 4.40 -17.39 -5.08
CA ALA A 146 4.10 -16.40 -6.11
C ALA A 146 5.03 -16.52 -7.35
N ALA A 147 6.24 -17.05 -7.16
CA ALA A 147 7.21 -17.23 -8.23
C ALA A 147 6.69 -18.10 -9.38
N GLN A 148 5.82 -19.09 -9.12
CA GLN A 148 5.20 -19.93 -10.16
C GLN A 148 4.37 -19.14 -11.18
N TYR A 149 3.87 -17.97 -10.78
CA TYR A 149 3.08 -17.06 -11.62
C TYR A 149 3.91 -15.88 -12.17
N GLY A 150 5.19 -15.81 -11.83
CA GLY A 150 6.04 -14.67 -12.18
C GLY A 150 5.67 -13.39 -11.42
N ILE A 151 4.94 -13.51 -10.30
CA ILE A 151 4.50 -12.38 -9.48
C ILE A 151 5.59 -12.02 -8.46
N THR A 152 5.88 -10.73 -8.36
CA THR A 152 6.64 -10.17 -7.26
C THR A 152 5.69 -9.84 -6.11
N THR A 153 5.93 -10.45 -4.94
CA THR A 153 5.25 -10.07 -3.71
C THR A 153 5.97 -8.88 -3.06
N ALA A 154 5.22 -8.07 -2.35
CA ALA A 154 5.79 -6.90 -1.70
C ALA A 154 5.12 -6.62 -0.35
N ILE A 155 5.90 -6.03 0.55
CA ILE A 155 5.38 -5.36 1.74
C ILE A 155 5.39 -3.86 1.53
N GLU A 156 4.54 -3.17 2.28
CA GLU A 156 4.56 -1.72 2.37
C GLU A 156 5.03 -1.28 3.76
N ASN A 157 5.60 -0.10 3.85
CA ASN A 157 5.83 0.58 5.13
C ASN A 157 4.48 1.02 5.73
N HIS A 158 3.79 0.11 6.41
CA HIS A 158 2.42 0.26 6.88
C HIS A 158 2.25 -0.27 8.32
N GLY A 159 1.29 0.30 9.07
CA GLY A 159 0.82 -0.29 10.33
C GLY A 159 1.77 -0.16 11.53
N ARG A 160 2.61 0.84 11.60
CA ARG A 160 3.52 1.22 12.71
C ARG A 160 4.56 0.18 13.11
N HIS A 161 4.29 -1.12 13.01
CA HIS A 161 5.26 -2.17 13.38
C HIS A 161 6.32 -2.38 12.31
N ILE A 162 5.94 -2.35 11.03
CA ILE A 162 6.84 -2.49 9.87
C ILE A 162 6.88 -1.19 9.04
N GLN A 163 6.60 -0.05 9.65
CA GLN A 163 6.40 1.21 8.93
C GLN A 163 7.72 1.98 8.69
N GLY A 164 8.68 1.86 9.59
CA GLY A 164 9.95 2.59 9.51
C GLY A 164 10.84 2.13 8.37
N LYS A 165 11.68 3.04 7.86
CA LYS A 165 12.59 2.79 6.75
C LYS A 165 13.56 1.63 6.97
N GLU A 166 14.06 1.49 8.20
CA GLU A 166 14.99 0.42 8.57
C GLU A 166 14.28 -0.93 8.66
N ARG A 167 13.07 -0.99 9.25
CA ARG A 167 12.34 -2.24 9.47
C ARG A 167 11.87 -2.86 8.16
N VAL A 168 11.37 -2.05 7.23
CA VAL A 168 11.01 -2.49 5.88
C VAL A 168 12.23 -3.11 5.19
N ARG A 169 13.36 -2.38 5.21
CA ARG A 169 14.59 -2.87 4.59
C ARG A 169 15.09 -4.17 5.22
N ARG A 170 15.08 -4.24 6.55
CA ARG A 170 15.52 -5.44 7.28
C ARG A 170 14.64 -6.65 6.95
N LEU A 171 13.33 -6.48 6.84
CA LEU A 171 12.45 -7.57 6.47
C LEU A 171 12.70 -8.02 5.02
N VAL A 172 12.81 -7.10 4.06
CA VAL A 172 13.11 -7.46 2.66
C VAL A 172 14.42 -8.22 2.54
N LEU A 173 15.47 -7.77 3.24
CA LEU A 173 16.77 -8.44 3.24
C LEU A 173 16.73 -9.80 3.95
N ALA A 174 15.95 -9.93 5.03
CA ALA A 174 15.84 -11.20 5.78
C ALA A 174 15.05 -12.27 4.98
N VAL A 175 14.07 -11.87 4.18
CA VAL A 175 13.34 -12.79 3.29
C VAL A 175 14.25 -13.37 2.20
N ASP A 176 15.19 -12.58 1.70
CA ASP A 176 16.22 -13.00 0.72
C ASP A 176 15.63 -13.75 -0.50
N ARG A 177 14.61 -13.14 -1.13
CA ARG A 177 14.01 -13.62 -2.38
C ARG A 177 14.00 -12.51 -3.44
N VAL A 178 14.41 -12.82 -4.64
CA VAL A 178 14.49 -11.87 -5.76
C VAL A 178 13.12 -11.25 -6.09
N ASN A 179 12.06 -12.02 -5.91
CA ASN A 179 10.66 -11.62 -6.12
C ASN A 179 9.93 -11.19 -4.81
N PHE A 180 10.68 -10.81 -3.76
CA PHE A 180 10.14 -10.14 -2.57
C PHE A 180 10.72 -8.75 -2.45
N ARG A 181 9.87 -7.72 -2.56
CA ARG A 181 10.28 -6.32 -2.67
C ARG A 181 9.47 -5.45 -1.70
N SER A 182 9.56 -4.14 -1.87
CA SER A 182 8.78 -3.18 -1.09
C SER A 182 7.97 -2.25 -2.00
N PHE A 183 6.74 -1.97 -1.58
CA PHE A 183 6.04 -0.74 -1.96
C PHE A 183 6.45 0.33 -0.94
N ILE A 184 6.84 1.49 -1.43
CA ILE A 184 7.19 2.61 -0.55
C ILE A 184 6.10 3.65 -0.61
N ASP A 185 5.36 3.78 0.48
CA ASP A 185 4.42 4.87 0.68
C ASP A 185 5.15 6.07 1.32
N VAL A 186 5.08 7.20 0.63
CA VAL A 186 5.80 8.40 1.04
C VAL A 186 5.15 9.12 2.23
N GLY A 187 3.88 8.86 2.52
CA GLY A 187 3.14 9.53 3.59
C GLY A 187 2.98 8.71 4.87
N ASN A 188 3.05 7.37 4.79
CA ASN A 188 2.83 6.50 5.96
C ASN A 188 3.82 6.76 7.08
N VAL A 189 5.08 7.06 6.76
CA VAL A 189 6.13 7.32 7.76
C VAL A 189 5.83 8.53 8.65
N CYS A 190 4.96 9.44 8.22
CA CYS A 190 4.50 10.54 9.06
C CYS A 190 3.79 10.05 10.33
N GLY A 191 3.14 8.87 10.29
CA GLY A 191 2.49 8.26 11.44
C GLY A 191 3.45 7.81 12.55
N ILE A 192 4.74 7.68 12.24
CA ILE A 192 5.82 7.36 13.19
C ILE A 192 6.86 8.47 13.29
N ASP A 193 6.54 9.66 12.75
CA ASP A 193 7.39 10.85 12.77
C ASP A 193 8.76 10.68 12.09
N GLU A 194 8.86 9.77 11.10
CA GLU A 194 10.04 9.63 10.25
C GLU A 194 9.99 10.54 9.01
N ASP A 195 11.17 10.77 8.41
CA ASP A 195 11.33 11.61 7.24
C ASP A 195 10.90 10.91 5.94
N PRO A 196 9.88 11.45 5.21
CA PRO A 196 9.45 10.92 3.92
C PRO A 196 10.54 10.84 2.84
N ILE A 197 11.49 11.77 2.83
CA ILE A 197 12.59 11.79 1.88
C ILE A 197 13.59 10.67 2.22
N GLY A 198 13.82 10.47 3.52
CA GLY A 198 14.72 9.43 4.03
C GLY A 198 14.28 8.03 3.63
N ILE A 199 13.00 7.68 3.78
CA ILE A 199 12.52 6.33 3.41
C ILE A 199 12.68 6.06 1.93
N VAL A 200 12.41 7.04 1.06
CA VAL A 200 12.55 6.89 -0.39
C VAL A 200 14.02 6.69 -0.77
N ARG A 201 14.92 7.52 -0.22
CA ARG A 201 16.35 7.44 -0.51
C ARG A 201 16.96 6.11 -0.07
N ASP A 202 16.66 5.70 1.17
CA ASP A 202 17.29 4.55 1.80
C ASP A 202 16.76 3.20 1.30
N ASN A 203 15.61 3.20 0.60
CA ASN A 203 14.95 1.98 0.13
C ASN A 203 14.68 1.94 -1.40
N ALA A 204 15.23 2.87 -2.16
CA ALA A 204 15.01 2.94 -3.61
C ALA A 204 15.39 1.64 -4.35
N ASP A 205 16.47 0.97 -3.91
CA ASP A 205 16.99 -0.26 -4.50
C ASP A 205 16.10 -1.49 -4.26
N ILE A 206 15.27 -1.48 -3.22
CA ILE A 206 14.32 -2.55 -2.90
C ILE A 206 12.87 -2.21 -3.29
N CYS A 207 12.61 -1.01 -3.78
CA CYS A 207 11.27 -0.55 -4.14
C CYS A 207 10.86 -1.07 -5.53
N CYS A 208 9.65 -1.62 -5.65
CA CYS A 208 9.07 -2.01 -6.93
C CYS A 208 7.86 -1.16 -7.34
N MET A 209 7.26 -0.40 -6.41
CA MET A 209 6.16 0.53 -6.65
C MET A 209 6.12 1.60 -5.57
N TYR A 210 5.78 2.83 -5.93
CA TYR A 210 5.57 3.91 -4.97
C TYR A 210 4.10 4.19 -4.75
N HIS A 211 3.71 4.39 -3.46
CA HIS A 211 2.44 4.98 -3.09
C HIS A 211 2.62 6.46 -2.74
N PHE A 212 1.75 7.28 -3.28
CA PHE A 212 1.72 8.72 -3.04
C PHE A 212 0.46 9.09 -2.28
N LYS A 213 0.62 9.35 -1.00
CA LYS A 213 -0.37 10.06 -0.18
C LYS A 213 0.28 11.32 0.39
N ASP A 214 -0.52 12.22 0.87
CA ASP A 214 -0.05 13.47 1.46
C ASP A 214 -0.83 13.75 2.75
N ASN A 215 -0.18 14.40 3.69
CA ASN A 215 -0.68 14.63 5.02
C ASN A 215 -0.47 16.07 5.45
N TYR A 216 -1.42 16.60 6.21
CA TYR A 216 -1.18 17.74 7.09
C TYR A 216 -0.49 17.24 8.37
N LEU A 217 0.59 17.93 8.79
CA LEU A 217 1.39 17.60 9.96
C LEU A 217 1.27 18.71 11.00
N ARG A 218 0.91 18.38 12.25
CA ARG A 218 0.77 19.36 13.32
C ARG A 218 1.36 18.83 14.62
N LYS A 219 2.02 19.73 15.35
CA LYS A 219 2.51 19.44 16.72
C LYS A 219 1.42 19.57 17.77
N TYR A 220 0.38 20.33 17.47
CA TYR A 220 -0.77 20.55 18.34
C TYR A 220 -2.01 20.77 17.49
N VAL A 221 -3.12 20.22 17.93
CA VAL A 221 -4.44 20.44 17.33
C VAL A 221 -5.46 20.71 18.44
N PRO A 222 -6.35 21.73 18.29
CA PRO A 222 -7.40 22.01 19.27
C PRO A 222 -8.54 20.99 19.23
N ASP A 223 -8.69 20.26 18.12
CA ASP A 223 -9.73 19.25 17.87
C ASP A 223 -9.07 17.95 17.43
N PRO A 224 -8.66 17.08 18.37
CA PRO A 224 -7.98 15.83 18.06
C PRO A 224 -8.88 14.78 17.40
N GLU A 225 -10.21 14.89 17.47
CA GLU A 225 -11.15 13.91 16.93
C GLU A 225 -11.00 13.73 15.40
N ASN A 226 -10.51 14.77 14.74
CA ASN A 226 -10.31 14.80 13.28
C ASN A 226 -8.86 14.52 12.83
N TRP A 227 -7.99 14.12 13.76
CA TRP A 227 -6.58 13.89 13.54
C TRP A 227 -6.16 12.53 14.10
N SER A 228 -5.19 11.91 13.47
CA SER A 228 -4.57 10.69 13.98
C SER A 228 -3.30 11.05 14.76
N PRO A 229 -3.16 10.59 16.02
CA PRO A 229 -1.92 10.80 16.75
C PRO A 229 -0.80 9.96 16.13
N THR A 230 0.41 10.53 16.08
CA THR A 230 1.62 9.85 15.67
C THR A 230 2.27 9.11 16.85
N SER A 231 3.32 8.34 16.56
CA SER A 231 4.02 7.58 17.61
C SER A 231 4.73 8.46 18.66
N HIS A 232 5.10 9.70 18.30
CA HIS A 232 5.83 10.61 19.19
C HIS A 232 5.00 11.85 19.60
N GLY A 233 3.67 11.78 19.47
CA GLY A 233 2.76 12.79 20.02
C GLY A 233 2.48 13.99 19.10
N ASN A 234 2.88 13.93 17.83
CA ASN A 234 2.38 14.83 16.80
C ASN A 234 1.03 14.34 16.26
N TYR A 235 0.50 15.01 15.25
CA TYR A 235 -0.78 14.70 14.64
C TYR A 235 -0.67 14.73 13.12
N VAL A 236 -1.31 13.76 12.47
CA VAL A 236 -1.44 13.69 11.01
C VAL A 236 -2.89 13.65 10.59
N LYS A 237 -3.16 14.19 9.41
CA LYS A 237 -4.47 14.12 8.76
C LYS A 237 -4.24 14.02 7.26
N GLY A 238 -4.85 13.02 6.62
CA GLY A 238 -4.78 12.86 5.16
C GLY A 238 -5.29 14.08 4.42
N SER A 239 -4.67 14.39 3.29
CA SER A 239 -5.00 15.49 2.41
C SER A 239 -5.04 15.06 0.95
N ILE A 240 -5.61 15.90 0.09
CA ILE A 240 -5.41 15.79 -1.36
C ILE A 240 -3.90 15.84 -1.64
N THR A 241 -3.37 14.85 -2.35
CA THR A 241 -1.93 14.77 -2.65
C THR A 241 -1.48 16.03 -3.40
N GLY A 242 -0.50 16.72 -2.84
CA GLY A 242 0.00 18.01 -3.28
C GLY A 242 -0.62 19.23 -2.57
N TYR A 243 -1.50 19.01 -1.59
CA TYR A 243 -2.07 20.07 -0.75
C TYR A 243 -1.62 19.96 0.72
N GLY A 244 -0.98 18.85 1.09
CA GLY A 244 -0.43 18.63 2.41
C GLY A 244 0.92 19.32 2.63
N ASP A 245 1.60 18.86 3.66
CA ASP A 245 2.85 19.46 4.14
C ASP A 245 4.10 18.68 3.66
N LEU A 246 3.94 17.57 2.92
CA LEU A 246 5.08 16.79 2.43
C LEU A 246 5.79 17.50 1.28
N ASP A 247 7.14 17.50 1.29
CA ASP A 247 7.93 17.99 0.17
C ASP A 247 7.96 16.99 -0.99
N LEU A 248 6.82 16.87 -1.66
CA LEU A 248 6.65 15.96 -2.80
C LEU A 248 7.57 16.28 -3.97
N ARG A 249 8.06 17.53 -4.11
CA ARG A 249 9.00 17.90 -5.16
C ARG A 249 10.36 17.23 -4.94
N THR A 250 10.88 17.33 -3.74
CA THR A 250 12.14 16.65 -3.38
C THR A 250 11.99 15.14 -3.44
N ILE A 251 10.86 14.58 -2.97
CA ILE A 251 10.56 13.13 -3.08
C ILE A 251 10.62 12.68 -4.54
N VAL A 252 9.91 13.37 -5.46
CA VAL A 252 9.93 13.05 -6.89
C VAL A 252 11.33 13.17 -7.49
N ALA A 253 12.11 14.19 -7.10
CA ALA A 253 13.47 14.34 -7.56
C ALA A 253 14.36 13.16 -7.14
N VAL A 254 14.24 12.70 -5.89
CA VAL A 254 14.99 11.53 -5.39
C VAL A 254 14.57 10.24 -6.15
N ILE A 255 13.28 10.03 -6.39
CA ILE A 255 12.79 8.89 -7.19
C ILE A 255 13.36 8.89 -8.60
N LYS A 256 13.35 10.05 -9.27
CA LYS A 256 13.91 10.21 -10.62
C LYS A 256 15.42 9.97 -10.64
N GLN A 257 16.16 10.50 -9.66
CA GLN A 257 17.61 10.30 -9.53
C GLN A 257 17.96 8.83 -9.30
N GLY A 258 17.10 8.08 -8.60
CA GLY A 258 17.24 6.63 -8.42
C GLY A 258 16.98 5.80 -9.68
N GLY A 259 16.60 6.42 -10.81
CA GLY A 259 16.34 5.72 -12.07
C GLY A 259 15.05 4.85 -12.07
N PHE A 260 14.15 5.06 -11.11
CA PHE A 260 12.90 4.30 -11.06
C PHE A 260 12.02 4.60 -12.28
N ASP A 261 11.52 3.57 -12.96
CA ASP A 261 10.61 3.66 -14.10
C ASP A 261 9.47 2.62 -13.99
N GLY A 262 8.83 2.60 -12.85
CA GLY A 262 7.71 1.68 -12.55
C GLY A 262 6.37 2.42 -12.40
N PHE A 263 5.50 1.85 -11.57
CA PHE A 263 4.20 2.38 -11.25
C PHE A 263 4.25 3.28 -10.01
N VAL A 264 3.50 4.38 -10.08
CA VAL A 264 3.22 5.29 -8.96
C VAL A 264 1.72 5.31 -8.75
N SER A 265 1.26 4.79 -7.62
CA SER A 265 -0.16 4.75 -7.26
C SER A 265 -0.48 5.82 -6.22
N ILE A 266 -1.56 6.52 -6.40
CA ILE A 266 -2.02 7.50 -5.43
C ILE A 266 -3.04 6.84 -4.52
N GLU A 267 -2.86 7.00 -3.20
CA GLU A 267 -3.79 6.61 -2.15
C GLU A 267 -4.31 7.84 -1.44
N PHE A 268 -5.51 8.28 -1.79
CA PHE A 268 -6.17 9.37 -1.09
C PHE A 268 -6.84 8.85 0.19
N GLU A 269 -6.46 9.42 1.32
CA GLU A 269 -7.00 9.09 2.65
C GLU A 269 -7.55 10.33 3.40
N GLY A 270 -7.82 11.41 2.68
CA GLY A 270 -8.43 12.62 3.23
C GLY A 270 -9.92 12.48 3.48
N ARG A 271 -10.53 13.57 3.96
CA ARG A 271 -11.98 13.65 4.23
C ARG A 271 -12.76 14.39 3.16
N GLU A 272 -12.07 14.95 2.19
CA GLU A 272 -12.68 15.62 1.05
C GLU A 272 -13.50 14.63 0.21
N GLU A 273 -14.41 15.15 -0.60
CA GLU A 273 -15.20 14.32 -1.50
C GLU A 273 -14.25 13.50 -2.42
N SER A 274 -14.40 12.19 -2.42
CA SER A 274 -13.39 11.27 -2.93
C SER A 274 -13.20 11.34 -4.45
N LEU A 275 -14.24 11.62 -5.25
CA LEU A 275 -14.11 11.76 -6.71
C LEU A 275 -13.30 13.01 -7.06
N PHE A 276 -13.61 14.13 -6.43
CA PHE A 276 -12.84 15.36 -6.59
C PHE A 276 -11.40 15.20 -6.11
N ALA A 277 -11.24 14.63 -4.92
CA ALA A 277 -9.93 14.49 -4.28
C ALA A 277 -9.00 13.56 -5.05
N ALA A 278 -9.48 12.39 -5.48
CA ALA A 278 -8.71 11.44 -6.27
C ALA A 278 -8.30 12.04 -7.63
N LYS A 279 -9.23 12.70 -8.34
CA LYS A 279 -8.92 13.38 -9.59
C LYS A 279 -7.87 14.48 -9.41
N ARG A 280 -8.04 15.32 -8.38
CA ARG A 280 -7.11 16.41 -8.08
C ARG A 280 -5.72 15.90 -7.68
N SER A 281 -5.65 14.85 -6.86
CA SER A 281 -4.40 14.20 -6.48
C SER A 281 -3.68 13.65 -7.71
N LEU A 282 -4.39 12.97 -8.62
CA LEU A 282 -3.82 12.45 -9.87
C LEU A 282 -3.22 13.57 -10.72
N ASP A 283 -3.95 14.68 -10.91
CA ASP A 283 -3.46 15.82 -11.70
C ASP A 283 -2.23 16.48 -11.07
N ASN A 284 -2.21 16.59 -9.73
CA ASN A 284 -1.09 17.17 -9.00
C ASN A 284 0.17 16.30 -9.14
N VAL A 285 0.06 14.99 -8.90
CA VAL A 285 1.20 14.07 -9.00
C VAL A 285 1.72 14.01 -10.43
N LYS A 286 0.84 13.92 -11.43
CA LYS A 286 1.26 13.99 -12.85
C LYS A 286 2.04 15.26 -13.18
N ARG A 287 1.66 16.41 -12.64
CA ARG A 287 2.40 17.66 -12.83
C ARG A 287 3.78 17.60 -12.19
N LEU A 288 3.88 17.07 -10.96
CA LEU A 288 5.15 16.91 -10.25
C LEU A 288 6.13 16.01 -11.00
N PHE A 289 5.64 14.92 -11.60
CA PHE A 289 6.51 14.02 -12.37
C PHE A 289 6.86 14.55 -13.77
N ARG A 290 6.10 15.50 -14.33
CA ARG A 290 6.38 16.12 -15.62
C ARG A 290 7.28 17.37 -15.53
N SER A 291 7.34 17.98 -14.36
CA SER A 291 8.26 19.09 -14.07
C SER A 291 9.66 18.56 -13.77
#